data_eb8725df740fe87eb082039f53c37699
#
_entry.id   eb8725df740fe87eb082039f53c37699
#
_cell.length_a   1.000
_cell.length_b   1.000
_cell.length_c   1.000
_cell.angle_alpha   90.00
_cell.angle_beta   90.00
_cell.angle_gamma   90.00
#
_symmetry.space_group_name_H-M   'P 1'
#
loop_
_entity.id
_entity.type
_entity.pdbx_description
1 polymer ?
#
loop_
_entity_poly.entity_id
_entity_poly.type
_entity_poly.pdbx_seq_one_letter_code
_entity_poly.pdbx_strand_id
1 'polypeptide(L)'
;VPEIVDSVEALEAKMKAMREAQTVFATFTQEQVDKIFYEAAMAANKQRIPLAKMAVEETQRGIVEDKVIKNHYAAEFIYNAYKNTKTCGVIEEDTAYGIKKVAEPIGLVVGITAAT
;
A
#
# COMPACT_ATOMS: atom_id res chain seq x y z
N VAL A 1 -2.66 -21.36 0.52
CA VAL A 1 -3.26 -21.08 1.84
C VAL A 1 -2.46 -19.95 2.46
N PRO A 2 -3.07 -18.87 2.94
CA PRO A 2 -2.32 -17.81 3.61
C PRO A 2 -1.65 -18.39 4.86
N GLU A 3 -0.38 -18.02 5.06
CA GLU A 3 0.38 -18.40 6.23
C GLU A 3 -0.25 -17.75 7.47
N ILE A 4 -0.66 -18.57 8.43
CA ILE A 4 -1.23 -18.08 9.68
C ILE A 4 -0.07 -17.74 10.62
N VAL A 5 -0.06 -16.51 11.12
CA VAL A 5 0.90 -16.03 12.13
C VAL A 5 0.16 -15.96 13.45
N ASP A 6 0.32 -16.99 14.27
CA ASP A 6 -0.43 -17.20 15.53
C ASP A 6 0.47 -17.32 16.77
N SER A 7 1.77 -17.10 16.61
CA SER A 7 2.75 -17.09 17.71
C SER A 7 3.74 -15.94 17.57
N VAL A 8 4.42 -15.63 18.66
CA VAL A 8 5.47 -14.59 18.66
C VAL A 8 6.63 -14.99 17.75
N GLU A 9 7.03 -16.25 17.79
CA GLU A 9 8.12 -16.78 16.97
C GLU A 9 7.79 -16.70 15.48
N ALA A 10 6.56 -17.02 15.09
CA ALA A 10 6.09 -16.90 13.71
C ALA A 10 6.04 -15.44 13.27
N LEU A 11 5.62 -14.52 14.15
CA LEU A 11 5.63 -13.08 13.89
C LEU A 11 7.05 -12.55 13.68
N GLU A 12 7.98 -12.92 14.55
CA GLU A 12 9.39 -12.50 14.43
C GLU A 12 10.03 -13.01 13.14
N ALA A 13 9.78 -14.27 12.78
CA ALA A 13 10.25 -14.83 11.51
C ALA A 13 9.67 -14.08 10.30
N LYS A 14 8.37 -13.76 10.33
CA LYS A 14 7.71 -12.96 9.30
C LYS A 14 8.29 -11.56 9.20
N MET A 15 8.49 -10.88 10.32
CA MET A 15 9.08 -9.55 10.35
C MET A 15 10.51 -9.54 9.80
N LYS A 16 11.31 -10.58 10.09
CA LYS A 16 12.65 -10.72 9.54
C LYS A 16 12.62 -10.83 8.02
N ALA A 17 11.78 -11.73 7.48
CA ALA A 17 11.62 -11.90 6.04
C ALA A 17 11.14 -10.60 5.35
N MET A 18 10.23 -9.87 5.97
CA MET A 18 9.74 -8.60 5.45
C MET A 18 10.80 -7.49 5.50
N ARG A 19 11.68 -7.46 6.49
CA ARG A 19 12.82 -6.53 6.54
C ARG A 19 13.82 -6.81 5.42
N GLU A 20 14.08 -8.09 5.15
CA GLU A 20 14.94 -8.50 4.02
C GLU A 20 14.32 -8.07 2.68
N ALA A 21 13.02 -8.28 2.50
CA ALA A 21 12.30 -7.82 1.31
C ALA A 21 12.30 -6.28 1.18
N GLN A 22 12.15 -5.56 2.30
CA GLN A 22 12.19 -4.10 2.31
C GLN A 22 13.57 -3.56 1.92
N THR A 23 14.65 -4.24 2.29
CA THR A 23 16.00 -3.87 1.86
C THR A 23 16.15 -3.95 0.34
N VAL A 24 15.57 -4.97 -0.28
CA VAL A 24 15.52 -5.10 -1.75
C VAL A 24 14.63 -4.01 -2.35
N PHE A 25 13.45 -3.80 -1.80
CA PHE A 25 12.50 -2.78 -2.27
C PHE A 25 13.10 -1.36 -2.23
N ALA A 26 13.93 -1.05 -1.23
CA ALA A 26 14.61 0.24 -1.11
C ALA A 26 15.56 0.55 -2.29
N THR A 27 15.94 -0.44 -3.08
CA THR A 27 16.78 -0.27 -4.27
C THR A 27 15.98 -0.06 -5.56
N PHE A 28 14.66 -0.11 -5.51
CA PHE A 28 13.79 -0.03 -6.69
C PHE A 28 13.82 1.37 -7.30
N THR A 29 13.71 1.42 -8.62
CA THR A 29 13.58 2.66 -9.37
C THR A 29 12.15 3.21 -9.28
N GLN A 30 11.97 4.48 -9.62
CA GLN A 30 10.65 5.10 -9.69
C GLN A 30 9.71 4.31 -10.61
N GLU A 31 10.18 3.87 -11.77
CA GLU A 31 9.40 3.08 -12.73
C GLU A 31 8.91 1.75 -12.12
N GLN A 32 9.77 1.07 -11.37
CA GLN A 32 9.41 -0.17 -10.68
C GLN A 32 8.36 0.07 -9.59
N VAL A 33 8.52 1.15 -8.81
CA VAL A 33 7.55 1.53 -7.76
C VAL A 33 6.22 1.93 -8.37
N ASP A 34 6.23 2.72 -9.44
CA ASP A 34 5.02 3.15 -10.15
C ASP A 34 4.25 1.94 -10.71
N LYS A 35 4.96 0.95 -11.26
CA LYS A 35 4.34 -0.29 -11.72
C LYS A 35 3.69 -1.07 -10.59
N ILE A 36 4.36 -1.20 -9.44
CA ILE A 36 3.80 -1.86 -8.26
C ILE A 36 2.55 -1.13 -7.78
N PHE A 37 2.59 0.20 -7.72
CA PHE A 37 1.44 1.01 -7.32
C PHE A 37 0.25 0.82 -8.26
N TYR A 38 0.48 0.82 -9.56
CA TYR A 38 -0.55 0.54 -10.56
C TYR A 38 -1.17 -0.84 -10.39
N GLU A 39 -0.35 -1.89 -10.35
CA GLU A 39 -0.83 -3.27 -10.26
C GLU A 39 -1.61 -3.51 -8.96
N ALA A 40 -1.13 -3.00 -7.83
CA ALA A 40 -1.83 -3.10 -6.55
C ALA A 40 -3.17 -2.37 -6.57
N ALA A 41 -3.21 -1.14 -7.08
CA ALA A 41 -4.44 -0.35 -7.18
C ALA A 41 -5.47 -1.01 -8.10
N MET A 42 -5.05 -1.52 -9.26
CA MET A 42 -5.95 -2.18 -10.21
C MET A 42 -6.43 -3.53 -9.69
N ALA A 43 -5.60 -4.30 -9.01
CA ALA A 43 -6.01 -5.54 -8.36
C ALA A 43 -7.08 -5.27 -7.28
N ALA A 44 -6.86 -4.28 -6.43
CA ALA A 44 -7.84 -3.86 -5.42
C ALA A 44 -9.16 -3.38 -6.05
N ASN A 45 -9.08 -2.57 -7.11
CA ASN A 45 -10.26 -2.06 -7.81
C ASN A 45 -11.09 -3.19 -8.46
N LYS A 46 -10.46 -4.20 -9.03
CA LYS A 46 -11.15 -5.39 -9.57
C LYS A 46 -11.95 -6.13 -8.49
N GLN A 47 -11.45 -6.12 -7.26
CA GLN A 47 -12.08 -6.80 -6.12
C GLN A 47 -13.03 -5.90 -5.31
N ARG A 48 -13.32 -4.67 -5.75
CA ARG A 48 -14.13 -3.70 -4.98
C ARG A 48 -15.52 -4.21 -4.61
N ILE A 49 -16.17 -4.97 -5.50
CA ILE A 49 -17.51 -5.53 -5.26
C ILE A 49 -17.44 -6.76 -4.34
N PRO A 50 -16.66 -7.81 -4.65
CA PRO A 50 -16.52 -8.94 -3.73
C PRO A 50 -16.10 -8.53 -2.31
N LEU A 51 -15.11 -7.66 -2.17
CA LEU A 51 -14.65 -7.19 -0.87
C LEU A 51 -15.71 -6.38 -0.10
N ALA A 52 -16.53 -5.59 -0.80
CA ALA A 52 -17.63 -4.86 -0.17
C ALA A 52 -18.69 -5.83 0.40
N LYS A 53 -19.05 -6.88 -0.36
CA LYS A 53 -19.98 -7.92 0.09
C LYS A 53 -19.45 -8.66 1.31
N MET A 54 -18.19 -9.15 1.25
CA MET A 54 -17.53 -9.84 2.35
C MET A 54 -17.47 -8.95 3.62
N ALA A 55 -17.14 -7.67 3.47
CA ALA A 55 -17.06 -6.76 4.60
C ALA A 55 -18.41 -6.53 5.29
N VAL A 56 -19.51 -6.42 4.54
CA VAL A 56 -20.85 -6.31 5.12
C VAL A 56 -21.29 -7.62 5.78
N GLU A 57 -21.03 -8.75 5.14
CA GLU A 57 -21.34 -10.08 5.67
C GLU A 57 -20.59 -10.35 6.99
N GLU A 58 -19.29 -10.07 7.03
CA GLU A 58 -18.45 -10.30 8.20
C GLU A 58 -18.78 -9.34 9.37
N THR A 59 -18.94 -8.07 9.09
CA THR A 59 -19.04 -7.04 10.11
C THR A 59 -20.46 -6.64 10.47
N GLN A 60 -21.44 -6.96 9.63
CA GLN A 60 -22.84 -6.51 9.71
C GLN A 60 -22.97 -4.97 9.78
N ARG A 61 -22.01 -4.24 9.18
CA ARG A 61 -21.91 -2.78 9.20
C ARG A 61 -21.93 -2.17 7.82
N GLY A 62 -22.74 -1.13 7.65
CA GLY A 62 -22.90 -0.40 6.41
C GLY A 62 -23.68 -1.18 5.36
N ILE A 63 -23.69 -0.66 4.15
CA ILE A 63 -24.35 -1.27 2.99
C ILE A 63 -23.33 -1.52 1.87
N VAL A 64 -23.60 -2.53 1.06
CA VAL A 64 -22.66 -3.00 0.02
C VAL A 64 -22.36 -1.89 -0.99
N GLU A 65 -23.37 -1.17 -1.43
CA GLU A 65 -23.28 -0.13 -2.45
C GLU A 65 -22.30 0.98 -2.04
N ASP A 66 -22.41 1.48 -0.81
CA ASP A 66 -21.51 2.51 -0.28
C ASP A 66 -20.08 1.99 -0.13
N LYS A 67 -19.93 0.73 0.31
CA LYS A 67 -18.60 0.09 0.40
C LYS A 67 -17.95 -0.12 -0.96
N VAL A 68 -18.72 -0.38 -2.01
CA VAL A 68 -18.20 -0.45 -3.39
C VAL A 68 -17.66 0.91 -3.83
N ILE A 69 -18.41 1.99 -3.57
CA ILE A 69 -17.97 3.37 -3.88
C ILE A 69 -16.70 3.70 -3.09
N LYS A 70 -16.67 3.41 -1.81
CA LYS A 70 -15.50 3.61 -0.95
C LYS A 70 -14.27 2.85 -1.46
N ASN A 71 -14.43 1.58 -1.82
CA ASN A 71 -13.34 0.76 -2.34
C ASN A 71 -12.83 1.27 -3.69
N HIS A 72 -13.73 1.71 -4.57
CA HIS A 72 -13.37 2.32 -5.85
C HIS A 72 -12.58 3.64 -5.63
N TYR A 73 -13.04 4.48 -4.72
CA TYR A 73 -12.34 5.71 -4.37
C TYR A 73 -10.92 5.43 -3.84
N ALA A 74 -10.80 4.50 -2.89
CA ALA A 74 -9.52 4.16 -2.29
C ALA A 74 -8.52 3.55 -3.29
N ALA A 75 -8.99 2.80 -4.27
CA ALA A 75 -8.16 2.16 -5.27
C ALA A 75 -7.88 3.10 -6.47
N GLU A 76 -8.89 3.35 -7.30
CA GLU A 76 -8.71 4.02 -8.59
C GLU A 76 -8.57 5.53 -8.47
N PHE A 77 -9.39 6.19 -7.66
CA PHE A 77 -9.33 7.63 -7.50
C PHE A 77 -8.01 8.07 -6.88
N ILE A 78 -7.59 7.41 -5.79
CA ILE A 78 -6.32 7.69 -5.11
C ILE A 78 -5.15 7.40 -6.03
N TYR A 79 -5.17 6.27 -6.77
CA TYR A 79 -4.14 6.00 -7.76
C TYR A 79 -4.00 7.14 -8.77
N ASN A 80 -5.11 7.58 -9.39
CA ASN A 80 -5.09 8.65 -10.37
C ASN A 80 -4.61 10.00 -9.80
N ALA A 81 -4.90 10.27 -8.53
CA ALA A 81 -4.44 11.47 -7.86
C ALA A 81 -2.92 11.49 -7.62
N TYR A 82 -2.30 10.33 -7.37
CA TYR A 82 -0.91 10.24 -6.91
C TYR A 82 0.05 9.54 -7.88
N LYS A 83 -0.42 8.97 -8.98
CA LYS A 83 0.41 8.19 -9.93
C LYS A 83 1.63 8.91 -10.50
N ASN A 84 1.64 10.25 -10.48
CA ASN A 84 2.76 11.06 -10.97
C ASN A 84 3.65 11.62 -9.85
N THR A 85 3.44 11.19 -8.61
CA THR A 85 4.21 11.67 -7.46
C THR A 85 5.59 11.02 -7.47
N LYS A 86 6.64 11.83 -7.39
CA LYS A 86 8.00 11.33 -7.23
C LYS A 86 8.20 10.79 -5.82
N THR A 87 8.62 9.54 -5.71
CA THR A 87 8.80 8.83 -4.43
C THR A 87 10.17 8.19 -4.27
N CYS A 88 11.05 8.32 -5.28
CA CYS A 88 12.40 7.75 -5.28
C CYS A 88 13.43 8.80 -5.66
N GLY A 89 14.52 8.85 -4.90
CA GLY A 89 15.68 9.70 -5.19
C GLY A 89 15.40 11.19 -5.00
N VAL A 90 16.11 12.02 -5.73
CA VAL A 90 15.97 13.49 -5.63
C VAL A 90 14.64 13.94 -6.22
N ILE A 91 13.77 14.49 -5.39
CA ILE A 91 12.45 14.98 -5.77
C ILE A 91 12.38 16.47 -6.02
N GLU A 92 13.28 17.24 -5.37
CA GLU A 92 13.39 18.68 -5.52
C GLU A 92 14.84 19.11 -5.27
N GLU A 93 15.31 20.10 -6.01
CA GLU A 93 16.64 20.69 -5.83
C GLU A 93 16.54 22.21 -5.85
N ASP A 94 17.00 22.87 -4.79
CA ASP A 94 17.16 24.31 -4.68
C ASP A 94 18.64 24.64 -4.83
N THR A 95 19.03 25.02 -6.02
CA THR A 95 20.42 25.36 -6.35
C THR A 95 20.90 26.67 -5.71
N ALA A 96 19.99 27.59 -5.39
CA ALA A 96 20.33 28.88 -4.76
C ALA A 96 20.81 28.69 -3.31
N TYR A 97 20.21 27.75 -2.62
CA TYR A 97 20.56 27.42 -1.22
C TYR A 97 21.35 26.11 -1.07
N GLY A 98 21.60 25.38 -2.16
CA GLY A 98 22.31 24.11 -2.13
C GLY A 98 21.54 22.99 -1.42
N ILE A 99 20.21 23.04 -1.44
CA ILE A 99 19.34 22.08 -0.75
C ILE A 99 18.79 21.06 -1.75
N LYS A 100 18.83 19.79 -1.39
CA LYS A 100 18.16 18.70 -2.11
C LYS A 100 17.16 18.00 -1.18
N LYS A 101 15.94 17.79 -1.68
CA LYS A 101 14.96 16.89 -1.02
C LYS A 101 15.09 15.52 -1.67
N VAL A 102 15.38 14.53 -0.85
CA VAL A 102 15.54 13.15 -1.29
C VAL A 102 14.41 12.31 -0.68
N ALA A 103 13.66 11.60 -1.52
CA ALA A 103 12.66 10.65 -1.08
C ALA A 103 13.31 9.29 -0.86
N GLU A 104 13.07 8.71 0.31
CA GLU A 104 13.50 7.36 0.66
C GLU A 104 12.33 6.58 1.27
N PRO A 105 12.32 5.23 1.16
CA PRO A 105 11.30 4.42 1.81
C PRO A 105 11.31 4.62 3.33
N ILE A 106 10.12 4.75 3.92
CA ILE A 106 9.97 4.87 5.37
C ILE A 106 10.40 3.59 6.10
N GLY A 107 10.46 2.47 5.39
CA GLY A 107 10.79 1.17 5.92
C GLY A 107 9.55 0.26 6.05
N LEU A 108 9.67 -0.74 6.92
CA LEU A 108 8.58 -1.67 7.19
C LEU A 108 7.46 -0.97 7.97
N VAL A 109 6.25 -1.04 7.44
CA VAL A 109 5.05 -0.48 8.07
C VAL A 109 4.15 -1.61 8.54
N VAL A 110 3.65 -1.51 9.76
CA VAL A 110 2.63 -2.40 10.33
C VAL A 110 1.33 -1.63 10.44
N GLY A 111 0.26 -2.19 9.88
CA GLY A 111 -1.09 -1.64 9.96
C GLY A 111 -2.03 -2.58 10.69
N ILE A 112 -2.81 -2.05 11.63
CA ILE A 112 -3.89 -2.77 12.29
C ILE A 112 -5.21 -2.17 11.78
N THR A 113 -6.02 -3.00 11.12
CA THR A 113 -7.30 -2.56 10.55
C THR A 113 -8.44 -2.78 11.55
N ALA A 114 -9.34 -1.79 11.62
CA ALA A 114 -10.54 -1.91 12.42
C ALA A 114 -11.63 -2.72 11.68
N ALA A 115 -12.56 -3.30 12.45
CA ALA A 115 -13.71 -4.06 11.92
C ALA A 115 -14.90 -3.15 11.52
N THR A 116 -14.60 -1.98 11.00
CA THR A 116 -15.64 -0.98 10.65
C THR A 116 -15.75 -0.72 9.16
#